data_5a9722b0854b1874e5ad0d52a482605a
#
_entry.id   5a9722b0854b1874e5ad0d52a482605a
#
_cell.length_a   1.000
_cell.length_b   1.000
_cell.length_c   1.000
_cell.angle_alpha   90.00
_cell.angle_beta   90.00
_cell.angle_gamma   90.00
#
_symmetry.space_group_name_H-M   'P 1'
#
loop_
_entity.id
_entity.type
_entity.pdbx_description
1 polymer ?
#
loop_
_entity_poly.entity_id
_entity_poly.type
_entity_poly.pdbx_seq_one_letter_code
_entity_poly.pdbx_strand_id
1 'polypeptide(L)'
;MKKEEVPQNISAFPIGEENVGFKQYFTGESWLARLTSNKDLNVPMSNVTFEPGCRNNWHSHTGGQILIAVGGVGYYQERGKASRRLLPGDVVEIAPNIEHWHGAAPDSWFSHLAIECNPQTNKNMWLERVSDQQYAEATKDNVATGLKATDPELDGIFSNFTKEVQEYGDLDTKTRLMVTLASNIASQAQAEYRITLENALNEGITPIEVKEILYQAVAYAGMAKVRDFIGLTNGILLARGVRLPLEGQSVVSSETRFDKGLELQKSIFGERIEQMHKSAPENQKHIQRYLSANCFGDYQTRSGLNVKTRELVTFSILVSLGGCESQVKGHIQGNVNVGNNKDTLLAVVTQLLSYIG
;
A
#
# COMPACT_ATOMS: atom_id res chain seq x y z
N MET A 1 23.85 3.50 14.95
CA MET A 1 22.52 3.31 14.35
C MET A 1 21.51 3.45 15.47
N LYS A 2 20.47 4.31 15.32
CA LYS A 2 19.36 4.36 16.29
C LYS A 2 18.64 3.01 16.20
N LYS A 3 18.39 2.34 17.35
CA LYS A 3 17.48 1.18 17.41
C LYS A 3 16.15 1.64 16.78
N GLU A 4 15.71 1.01 15.69
CA GLU A 4 14.36 1.22 15.19
C GLU A 4 13.40 0.72 16.27
N GLU A 5 12.45 1.56 16.68
CA GLU A 5 11.43 1.15 17.64
C GLU A 5 10.56 0.07 16.99
N VAL A 6 10.32 -1.02 17.72
CA VAL A 6 9.46 -2.12 17.28
C VAL A 6 8.08 -1.58 16.94
N PRO A 7 7.56 -1.78 15.69
CA PRO A 7 6.26 -1.27 15.31
C PRO A 7 5.15 -1.95 16.09
N GLN A 8 4.44 -1.23 16.94
CA GLN A 8 3.38 -1.78 17.79
C GLN A 8 2.23 -2.44 17.03
N ASN A 9 2.10 -2.15 15.72
CA ASN A 9 1.01 -2.62 14.86
C ASN A 9 1.46 -3.65 13.81
N ILE A 10 2.63 -4.29 13.99
CA ILE A 10 3.14 -5.29 13.03
C ILE A 10 2.24 -6.54 12.99
N SER A 11 1.56 -6.86 14.08
CA SER A 11 0.71 -8.03 14.25
C SER A 11 -0.46 -7.71 15.18
N ALA A 12 -1.55 -8.47 15.05
CA ALA A 12 -2.67 -8.44 16.00
C ALA A 12 -2.32 -9.09 17.36
N PHE A 13 -1.16 -9.73 17.47
CA PHE A 13 -0.70 -10.41 18.68
C PHE A 13 0.36 -9.57 19.41
N PRO A 14 0.48 -9.74 20.75
CA PRO A 14 1.52 -9.04 21.52
C PRO A 14 2.92 -9.35 20.97
N ILE A 15 3.78 -8.32 20.94
CA ILE A 15 5.17 -8.47 20.49
C ILE A 15 6.00 -9.18 21.56
N GLY A 16 5.72 -8.91 22.83
CA GLY A 16 6.43 -9.51 23.96
C GLY A 16 7.75 -8.81 24.29
N GLU A 17 8.61 -9.53 24.98
CA GLU A 17 9.91 -9.06 25.43
C GLU A 17 11.01 -9.41 24.44
N GLU A 18 12.16 -8.71 24.51
CA GLU A 18 13.36 -9.06 23.75
C GLU A 18 13.72 -10.53 23.98
N ASN A 19 13.96 -11.28 22.91
CA ASN A 19 14.20 -12.71 22.95
C ASN A 19 15.64 -13.06 23.41
N VAL A 20 15.99 -12.64 24.63
CA VAL A 20 17.33 -12.80 25.20
C VAL A 20 17.73 -14.27 25.35
N GLY A 21 16.77 -15.14 25.73
CA GLY A 21 17.01 -16.56 25.99
C GLY A 21 17.52 -17.36 24.76
N PHE A 22 17.16 -16.92 23.56
CA PHE A 22 17.55 -17.59 22.32
C PHE A 22 18.48 -16.72 21.47
N LYS A 23 18.94 -15.58 21.94
CA LYS A 23 19.73 -14.60 21.17
C LYS A 23 20.93 -15.21 20.44
N GLN A 24 21.58 -16.20 21.03
CA GLN A 24 22.74 -16.91 20.44
C GLN A 24 22.39 -17.68 19.15
N TYR A 25 21.12 -17.97 18.90
CA TYR A 25 20.63 -18.70 17.73
C TYR A 25 20.02 -17.78 16.66
N PHE A 26 20.15 -16.47 16.85
CA PHE A 26 19.60 -15.48 15.92
C PHE A 26 20.70 -14.55 15.41
N THR A 27 20.53 -14.10 14.18
CA THR A 27 21.25 -12.96 13.62
C THR A 27 20.29 -11.80 13.59
N GLY A 28 20.61 -10.68 14.25
CA GLY A 28 19.68 -9.56 14.45
C GLY A 28 18.84 -9.72 15.72
N GLU A 29 17.93 -8.77 15.96
CA GLU A 29 17.10 -8.73 17.16
C GLU A 29 15.71 -9.34 16.89
N SER A 30 15.19 -10.02 17.93
CA SER A 30 13.86 -10.62 17.89
C SER A 30 13.15 -10.48 19.23
N TRP A 31 11.84 -10.56 19.21
CA TRP A 31 10.96 -10.47 20.38
C TRP A 31 10.08 -11.71 20.46
N LEU A 32 9.68 -12.09 21.66
CA LEU A 32 8.88 -13.28 21.90
C LEU A 32 7.78 -13.00 22.91
N ALA A 33 6.54 -13.27 22.54
CA ALA A 33 5.40 -13.29 23.43
C ALA A 33 4.82 -14.71 23.52
N ARG A 34 4.80 -15.29 24.72
CA ARG A 34 4.05 -16.53 24.95
C ARG A 34 2.56 -16.25 24.93
N LEU A 35 1.81 -16.96 24.10
CA LEU A 35 0.37 -16.79 23.94
C LEU A 35 -0.45 -17.82 24.72
N THR A 36 0.12 -18.98 25.00
CA THR A 36 -0.55 -20.04 25.77
C THR A 36 0.19 -20.26 27.09
N SER A 37 -0.56 -20.28 28.19
CA SER A 37 -0.04 -20.53 29.55
C SER A 37 -0.67 -21.77 30.22
N ASN A 38 -1.83 -22.23 29.74
CA ASN A 38 -2.50 -23.40 30.30
C ASN A 38 -1.77 -24.69 29.86
N LYS A 39 -1.10 -25.34 30.80
CA LYS A 39 -0.31 -26.56 30.58
C LYS A 39 -1.19 -27.77 30.24
N ASP A 40 -2.48 -27.78 30.64
CA ASP A 40 -3.40 -28.89 30.39
C ASP A 40 -3.78 -28.96 28.89
N LEU A 41 -3.74 -27.84 28.18
CA LEU A 41 -3.99 -27.80 26.73
C LEU A 41 -2.83 -28.40 25.94
N ASN A 42 -1.63 -28.36 26.51
CA ASN A 42 -0.41 -28.93 25.92
C ASN A 42 -0.14 -28.47 24.46
N VAL A 43 -0.40 -27.20 24.17
CA VAL A 43 -0.17 -26.56 22.88
C VAL A 43 0.65 -25.29 23.13
N PRO A 44 1.98 -25.39 23.26
CA PRO A 44 2.84 -24.21 23.34
C PRO A 44 2.75 -23.39 22.07
N MET A 45 2.39 -22.13 22.22
CA MET A 45 2.29 -21.18 21.12
C MET A 45 2.91 -19.83 21.53
N SER A 46 3.71 -19.28 20.66
CA SER A 46 4.34 -17.99 20.86
C SER A 46 4.22 -17.13 19.60
N ASN A 47 4.07 -15.82 19.77
CA ASN A 47 4.31 -14.86 18.70
C ASN A 47 5.79 -14.49 18.73
N VAL A 48 6.47 -14.66 17.60
CA VAL A 48 7.87 -14.28 17.42
C VAL A 48 7.95 -13.18 16.37
N THR A 49 8.56 -12.06 16.74
CA THR A 49 8.73 -10.89 15.87
C THR A 49 10.22 -10.67 15.60
N PHE A 50 10.55 -10.48 14.35
CA PHE A 50 11.90 -10.22 13.86
C PHE A 50 12.03 -8.81 13.29
N GLU A 51 13.13 -8.12 13.61
CA GLU A 51 13.49 -6.90 12.90
C GLU A 51 13.91 -7.18 11.43
N PRO A 52 13.94 -6.16 10.55
CA PRO A 52 14.44 -6.32 9.19
C PRO A 52 15.82 -6.98 9.16
N GLY A 53 15.96 -8.02 8.33
CA GLY A 53 17.20 -8.79 8.20
C GLY A 53 17.45 -9.83 9.30
N CYS A 54 16.66 -9.87 10.36
CA CYS A 54 16.80 -10.87 11.42
C CYS A 54 16.36 -12.25 10.94
N ARG A 55 17.12 -13.27 11.33
CA ARG A 55 16.86 -14.67 11.02
C ARG A 55 17.40 -15.58 12.10
N ASN A 56 16.78 -16.76 12.28
CA ASN A 56 17.33 -17.80 13.15
C ASN A 56 18.37 -18.67 12.42
N ASN A 57 19.11 -19.44 13.18
CA ASN A 57 20.02 -20.45 12.66
C ASN A 57 19.24 -21.59 11.99
N TRP A 58 19.91 -22.40 11.18
CA TRP A 58 19.41 -23.71 10.79
C TRP A 58 19.07 -24.51 12.05
N HIS A 59 17.91 -25.15 12.04
CA HIS A 59 17.44 -25.96 13.17
C HIS A 59 16.38 -26.98 12.71
N SER A 60 16.07 -27.90 13.60
CA SER A 60 14.96 -28.84 13.40
C SER A 60 14.18 -29.03 14.70
N HIS A 61 12.98 -29.56 14.60
CA HIS A 61 12.12 -29.94 15.72
C HIS A 61 11.82 -31.42 15.65
N THR A 62 12.09 -32.19 16.74
CA THR A 62 11.79 -33.61 16.75
C THR A 62 10.32 -33.95 16.71
N GLY A 63 9.46 -33.02 17.13
CA GLY A 63 8.00 -33.14 17.13
C GLY A 63 7.30 -32.41 15.97
N GLY A 64 8.05 -31.63 15.20
CA GLY A 64 7.52 -30.74 14.19
C GLY A 64 7.06 -29.38 14.72
N GLN A 65 6.71 -28.47 13.82
CA GLN A 65 6.25 -27.11 14.14
C GLN A 65 5.27 -26.61 13.08
N ILE A 66 4.36 -25.74 13.46
CA ILE A 66 3.53 -24.95 12.52
C ILE A 66 3.88 -23.48 12.69
N LEU A 67 4.12 -22.79 11.57
CA LEU A 67 4.27 -21.35 11.52
C LEU A 67 3.04 -20.73 10.84
N ILE A 68 2.51 -19.66 11.42
CA ILE A 68 1.45 -18.84 10.80
C ILE A 68 1.96 -17.42 10.73
N ALA A 69 2.21 -16.90 9.53
CA ALA A 69 2.61 -15.52 9.34
C ALA A 69 1.45 -14.57 9.71
N VAL A 70 1.70 -13.58 10.57
CA VAL A 70 0.68 -12.68 11.09
C VAL A 70 1.01 -11.20 10.89
N GLY A 71 2.21 -10.87 10.40
CA GLY A 71 2.58 -9.48 10.12
C GLY A 71 3.89 -9.36 9.35
N GLY A 72 3.97 -8.32 8.53
CA GLY A 72 5.16 -8.03 7.72
C GLY A 72 5.48 -9.05 6.64
N VAL A 73 6.77 -9.16 6.28
CA VAL A 73 7.27 -10.07 5.24
C VAL A 73 8.41 -10.93 5.82
N GLY A 74 8.29 -12.24 5.69
CA GLY A 74 9.32 -13.18 6.11
C GLY A 74 9.71 -14.17 5.02
N TYR A 75 10.68 -15.00 5.36
CA TYR A 75 11.14 -16.11 4.52
C TYR A 75 11.29 -17.38 5.36
N TYR A 76 11.04 -18.50 4.72
CA TYR A 76 11.25 -19.85 5.23
C TYR A 76 12.00 -20.67 4.20
N GLN A 77 12.93 -21.50 4.64
CA GLN A 77 13.63 -22.41 3.75
C GLN A 77 13.94 -23.72 4.44
N GLU A 78 13.63 -24.84 3.79
CA GLU A 78 14.13 -26.16 4.14
C GLU A 78 15.50 -26.40 3.49
N ARG A 79 16.34 -27.17 4.16
CA ARG A 79 17.65 -27.48 3.61
C ARG A 79 17.54 -28.19 2.25
N GLY A 80 18.25 -27.64 1.28
CA GLY A 80 18.27 -28.17 -0.09
C GLY A 80 17.06 -27.83 -0.95
N LYS A 81 16.12 -27.02 -0.44
CA LYS A 81 14.97 -26.52 -1.21
C LYS A 81 15.07 -25.01 -1.45
N ALA A 82 14.29 -24.53 -2.40
CA ALA A 82 14.11 -23.09 -2.63
C ALA A 82 13.45 -22.44 -1.40
N SER A 83 13.81 -21.19 -1.12
CA SER A 83 13.15 -20.40 -0.10
C SER A 83 11.70 -20.06 -0.49
N ARG A 84 10.85 -19.90 0.53
CA ARG A 84 9.46 -19.46 0.39
C ARG A 84 9.29 -18.13 1.11
N ARG A 85 8.82 -17.11 0.41
CA ARG A 85 8.38 -15.85 0.99
C ARG A 85 7.10 -16.08 1.77
N LEU A 86 6.96 -15.44 2.93
CA LEU A 86 5.79 -15.55 3.81
C LEU A 86 5.13 -14.18 3.98
N LEU A 87 3.82 -14.15 3.77
CA LEU A 87 2.95 -13.00 3.98
C LEU A 87 1.89 -13.32 5.04
N PRO A 88 1.29 -12.32 5.70
CA PRO A 88 0.20 -12.56 6.66
C PRO A 88 -0.90 -13.45 6.10
N GLY A 89 -1.21 -14.53 6.82
CA GLY A 89 -2.14 -15.58 6.41
C GLY A 89 -1.46 -16.84 5.86
N ASP A 90 -0.18 -16.81 5.52
CA ASP A 90 0.55 -18.01 5.11
C ASP A 90 0.78 -18.95 6.28
N VAL A 91 0.62 -20.25 6.01
CA VAL A 91 0.88 -21.34 6.95
C VAL A 91 2.01 -22.22 6.41
N VAL A 92 2.94 -22.58 7.28
CA VAL A 92 4.00 -23.55 7.01
C VAL A 92 3.88 -24.71 7.99
N GLU A 93 3.68 -25.90 7.49
CA GLU A 93 3.67 -27.14 8.26
C GLU A 93 5.05 -27.79 8.15
N ILE A 94 5.78 -27.84 9.26
CA ILE A 94 7.15 -28.36 9.32
C ILE A 94 7.12 -29.73 9.97
N ALA A 95 7.34 -30.74 9.15
CA ALA A 95 7.37 -32.11 9.63
C ALA A 95 8.54 -32.38 10.61
N PRO A 96 8.44 -33.41 11.48
CA PRO A 96 9.52 -33.77 12.41
C PRO A 96 10.88 -33.93 11.70
N ASN A 97 11.93 -33.37 12.32
CA ASN A 97 13.36 -33.47 11.90
C ASN A 97 13.69 -32.78 10.58
N ILE A 98 12.80 -31.97 10.00
CA ILE A 98 13.12 -31.15 8.83
C ILE A 98 14.06 -30.03 9.26
N GLU A 99 15.25 -29.97 8.69
CA GLU A 99 16.18 -28.86 8.87
C GLU A 99 15.71 -27.64 8.07
N HIS A 100 15.52 -26.54 8.77
CA HIS A 100 14.99 -25.30 8.19
C HIS A 100 15.51 -24.07 8.94
N TRP A 101 15.28 -22.93 8.34
CA TRP A 101 15.37 -21.61 8.99
C TRP A 101 14.23 -20.73 8.52
N HIS A 102 13.94 -19.68 9.31
CA HIS A 102 13.02 -18.61 8.93
C HIS A 102 13.50 -17.27 9.52
N GLY A 103 13.00 -16.18 8.95
CA GLY A 103 13.39 -14.84 9.34
C GLY A 103 12.61 -13.75 8.62
N ALA A 104 12.89 -12.50 8.95
CA ALA A 104 12.34 -11.33 8.29
C ALA A 104 12.96 -11.13 6.90
N ALA A 105 12.28 -10.38 6.03
CA ALA A 105 12.88 -9.84 4.81
C ALA A 105 13.95 -8.78 5.15
N PRO A 106 14.87 -8.46 4.23
CA PRO A 106 15.93 -7.47 4.49
C PRO A 106 15.40 -6.07 4.84
N ASP A 107 14.21 -5.73 4.36
CA ASP A 107 13.59 -4.41 4.41
C ASP A 107 12.23 -4.39 5.13
N SER A 108 11.83 -5.49 5.75
CA SER A 108 10.55 -5.60 6.44
C SER A 108 10.67 -6.31 7.78
N TRP A 109 9.93 -5.82 8.76
CA TRP A 109 9.63 -6.59 9.97
C TRP A 109 8.84 -7.84 9.61
N PHE A 110 8.93 -8.88 10.42
CA PHE A 110 8.17 -10.11 10.26
C PHE A 110 7.69 -10.63 11.61
N SER A 111 6.41 -10.97 11.69
CA SER A 111 5.83 -11.58 12.89
C SER A 111 5.06 -12.85 12.50
N HIS A 112 5.26 -13.90 13.29
CA HIS A 112 4.58 -15.18 13.06
C HIS A 112 4.27 -15.89 14.37
N LEU A 113 3.20 -16.69 14.35
CA LEU A 113 2.92 -17.65 15.41
C LEU A 113 3.79 -18.89 15.21
N ALA A 114 4.50 -19.30 16.24
CA ALA A 114 5.20 -20.57 16.32
C ALA A 114 4.42 -21.50 17.24
N ILE A 115 3.93 -22.62 16.70
CA ILE A 115 3.15 -23.65 17.42
C ILE A 115 3.98 -24.91 17.46
N GLU A 116 4.31 -25.37 18.66
CA GLU A 116 5.05 -26.61 18.86
C GLU A 116 4.11 -27.82 18.72
N CYS A 117 4.46 -28.72 17.80
CA CYS A 117 3.76 -30.00 17.66
C CYS A 117 4.38 -31.07 18.56
N ASN A 118 3.57 -31.99 19.09
CA ASN A 118 4.01 -33.09 19.98
C ASN A 118 4.91 -32.61 21.14
N PRO A 119 4.52 -31.62 21.95
CA PRO A 119 5.42 -30.92 22.88
C PRO A 119 6.02 -31.79 23.97
N GLN A 120 5.45 -32.96 24.28
CA GLN A 120 6.03 -33.90 25.25
C GLN A 120 7.37 -34.50 24.78
N THR A 121 7.57 -34.62 23.47
CA THR A 121 8.73 -35.23 22.86
C THR A 121 9.54 -34.28 21.96
N ASN A 122 8.97 -33.08 21.72
CA ASN A 122 9.58 -32.09 20.86
C ASN A 122 10.86 -31.50 21.50
N LYS A 123 11.90 -31.43 20.74
CA LYS A 123 13.18 -30.81 21.11
C LYS A 123 13.69 -30.00 19.92
N ASN A 124 14.15 -28.78 20.20
CA ASN A 124 14.82 -27.96 19.22
C ASN A 124 16.28 -28.39 19.08
N MET A 125 16.66 -28.75 17.89
CA MET A 125 18.02 -29.10 17.52
C MET A 125 18.63 -27.96 16.73
N TRP A 126 19.41 -27.11 17.40
CA TRP A 126 20.05 -25.95 16.77
C TRP A 126 21.33 -26.40 16.02
N LEU A 127 21.47 -25.89 14.81
CA LEU A 127 22.59 -26.17 13.89
C LEU A 127 23.34 -24.84 13.62
N GLU A 128 24.10 -24.84 12.53
CA GLU A 128 24.92 -23.70 12.14
C GLU A 128 24.12 -22.46 11.76
N ARG A 129 24.79 -21.33 11.82
CA ARG A 129 24.22 -20.02 11.42
C ARG A 129 23.93 -19.99 9.92
N VAL A 130 22.80 -19.40 9.53
CA VAL A 130 22.55 -19.01 8.13
C VAL A 130 23.50 -17.87 7.77
N SER A 131 24.41 -18.11 6.84
CA SER A 131 25.39 -17.11 6.41
C SER A 131 24.68 -15.92 5.71
N ASP A 132 25.37 -14.76 5.68
CA ASP A 132 24.84 -13.59 4.98
C ASP A 132 24.66 -13.86 3.48
N GLN A 133 25.51 -14.68 2.89
CA GLN A 133 25.38 -15.11 1.51
C GLN A 133 24.16 -16.01 1.28
N GLN A 134 23.93 -17.01 2.14
CA GLN A 134 22.75 -17.88 2.08
C GLN A 134 21.47 -17.09 2.26
N TYR A 135 21.46 -16.15 3.22
CA TYR A 135 20.31 -15.28 3.47
C TYR A 135 20.05 -14.36 2.28
N ALA A 136 21.08 -13.69 1.75
CA ALA A 136 20.95 -12.83 0.58
C ALA A 136 20.43 -13.59 -0.65
N GLU A 137 20.89 -14.83 -0.85
CA GLU A 137 20.41 -15.70 -1.94
C GLU A 137 18.95 -16.10 -1.73
N ALA A 138 18.58 -16.50 -0.51
CA ALA A 138 17.23 -16.94 -0.18
C ALA A 138 16.21 -15.79 -0.17
N THR A 139 16.62 -14.57 0.13
CA THR A 139 15.78 -13.37 0.18
C THR A 139 15.90 -12.49 -1.08
N LYS A 140 16.79 -12.85 -2.01
CA LYS A 140 16.61 -12.34 -3.38
C LYS A 140 15.19 -12.70 -3.77
N ASP A 141 14.40 -11.71 -4.17
CA ASP A 141 13.06 -11.94 -4.70
C ASP A 141 13.15 -12.90 -5.91
N ASN A 142 13.41 -14.16 -5.62
CA ASN A 142 13.23 -15.29 -6.51
C ASN A 142 11.75 -15.70 -6.54
N VAL A 143 10.86 -14.79 -6.20
CA VAL A 143 9.50 -14.92 -6.64
C VAL A 143 9.52 -14.48 -8.08
N ALA A 144 9.66 -15.45 -8.95
CA ALA A 144 9.18 -15.40 -10.32
C ALA A 144 7.67 -15.14 -10.32
N THR A 145 7.22 -14.05 -9.66
CA THR A 145 5.84 -13.56 -9.63
C THR A 145 5.73 -12.20 -10.32
N GLY A 146 6.85 -11.60 -10.68
CA GLY A 146 6.84 -10.46 -11.59
C GLY A 146 6.63 -10.93 -13.02
N LEU A 147 5.87 -10.18 -13.80
CA LEU A 147 5.59 -10.43 -15.22
C LEU A 147 6.86 -10.83 -16.00
N LYS A 148 7.98 -10.19 -15.73
CA LYS A 148 9.29 -10.47 -16.34
C LYS A 148 9.75 -11.92 -16.22
N ALA A 149 9.37 -12.61 -15.15
CA ALA A 149 9.83 -13.97 -14.89
C ALA A 149 8.81 -15.02 -15.38
N THR A 150 7.50 -14.70 -15.31
CA THR A 150 6.43 -15.61 -15.70
C THR A 150 6.00 -15.42 -17.16
N ASP A 151 5.99 -14.16 -17.61
CA ASP A 151 5.46 -13.75 -18.92
C ASP A 151 6.40 -12.72 -19.58
N PRO A 152 7.66 -13.10 -19.93
CA PRO A 152 8.71 -12.14 -20.35
C PRO A 152 8.38 -11.42 -21.66
N GLU A 153 7.61 -12.02 -22.56
CA GLU A 153 7.16 -11.34 -23.77
C GLU A 153 6.17 -10.23 -23.46
N LEU A 154 5.19 -10.49 -22.60
CA LEU A 154 4.21 -9.48 -22.16
C LEU A 154 4.88 -8.36 -21.38
N ASP A 155 5.81 -8.71 -20.49
CA ASP A 155 6.63 -7.72 -19.76
C ASP A 155 7.43 -6.82 -20.73
N GLY A 156 8.01 -7.41 -21.78
CA GLY A 156 8.72 -6.68 -22.81
C GLY A 156 7.82 -5.72 -23.59
N ILE A 157 6.63 -6.19 -24.00
CA ILE A 157 5.62 -5.36 -24.70
C ILE A 157 5.18 -4.20 -23.81
N PHE A 158 4.79 -4.49 -22.56
CA PHE A 158 4.35 -3.49 -21.60
C PHE A 158 5.44 -2.46 -21.28
N SER A 159 6.66 -2.92 -21.02
CA SER A 159 7.81 -2.06 -20.72
C SER A 159 8.17 -1.14 -21.89
N ASN A 160 8.13 -1.64 -23.13
CA ASN A 160 8.42 -0.85 -24.32
C ASN A 160 7.33 0.21 -24.53
N PHE A 161 6.05 -0.19 -24.47
CA PHE A 161 4.93 0.73 -24.61
C PHE A 161 4.92 1.81 -23.52
N THR A 162 5.21 1.43 -22.28
CA THR A 162 5.32 2.39 -21.17
C THR A 162 6.43 3.43 -21.43
N LYS A 163 7.57 3.03 -21.99
CA LYS A 163 8.63 3.97 -22.40
C LYS A 163 8.16 4.91 -23.50
N GLU A 164 7.54 4.39 -24.54
CA GLU A 164 7.03 5.18 -25.66
C GLU A 164 6.01 6.24 -25.18
N VAL A 165 5.06 5.86 -24.31
CA VAL A 165 4.08 6.82 -23.79
C VAL A 165 4.72 7.87 -22.85
N GLN A 166 5.81 7.52 -22.15
CA GLN A 166 6.56 8.45 -21.31
C GLN A 166 7.35 9.51 -22.10
N GLU A 167 7.74 9.19 -23.33
CA GLU A 167 8.40 10.14 -24.23
C GLU A 167 7.42 11.15 -24.82
N TYR A 168 6.11 10.88 -24.75
CA TYR A 168 5.09 11.78 -25.27
C TYR A 168 4.67 12.82 -24.22
N GLY A 169 4.76 14.10 -24.62
CA GLY A 169 4.32 15.24 -23.80
C GLY A 169 5.30 15.63 -22.69
N ASP A 170 5.12 16.84 -22.19
CA ASP A 170 5.99 17.44 -21.17
C ASP A 170 5.35 17.37 -19.78
N LEU A 171 5.16 16.14 -19.28
CA LEU A 171 4.76 15.92 -17.89
C LEU A 171 6.00 15.63 -17.03
N ASP A 172 6.16 16.38 -15.94
CA ASP A 172 7.17 16.06 -14.95
C ASP A 172 6.89 14.73 -14.24
N THR A 173 7.93 14.11 -13.71
CA THR A 173 7.85 12.79 -13.06
C THR A 173 6.80 12.76 -11.94
N LYS A 174 6.72 13.82 -11.14
CA LYS A 174 5.79 13.91 -10.02
C LYS A 174 4.34 13.90 -10.51
N THR A 175 4.02 14.71 -11.52
CA THR A 175 2.69 14.75 -12.15
C THR A 175 2.34 13.40 -12.76
N ARG A 176 3.27 12.73 -13.49
CA ARG A 176 3.06 11.40 -14.05
C ARG A 176 2.64 10.39 -12.97
N LEU A 177 3.39 10.33 -11.87
CA LEU A 177 3.13 9.39 -10.78
C LEU A 177 1.80 9.69 -10.07
N MET A 178 1.45 10.97 -9.87
CA MET A 178 0.18 11.35 -9.24
C MET A 178 -1.03 10.94 -10.08
N VAL A 179 -1.00 11.18 -11.40
CA VAL A 179 -2.11 10.80 -12.29
C VAL A 179 -2.21 9.28 -12.45
N THR A 180 -1.09 8.56 -12.42
CA THR A 180 -1.06 7.09 -12.44
C THR A 180 -1.61 6.51 -11.14
N LEU A 181 -1.26 7.05 -9.97
CA LEU A 181 -1.86 6.65 -8.69
C LEU A 181 -3.39 6.82 -8.72
N ALA A 182 -3.86 7.96 -9.21
CA ALA A 182 -5.29 8.27 -9.34
C ALA A 182 -6.00 7.28 -10.28
N SER A 183 -5.38 6.96 -11.41
CA SER A 183 -5.86 5.97 -12.38
C SER A 183 -5.94 4.56 -11.77
N ASN A 184 -4.88 4.11 -11.09
CA ASN A 184 -4.82 2.79 -10.46
C ASN A 184 -5.92 2.61 -9.40
N ILE A 185 -6.23 3.67 -8.63
CA ILE A 185 -7.35 3.65 -7.67
C ILE A 185 -8.69 3.47 -8.43
N ALA A 186 -8.91 4.25 -9.47
CA ALA A 186 -10.14 4.21 -10.24
C ALA A 186 -10.36 2.86 -10.94
N SER A 187 -9.27 2.27 -11.48
CA SER A 187 -9.26 0.96 -12.16
C SER A 187 -9.20 -0.22 -11.20
N GLN A 188 -9.15 0.01 -9.88
CA GLN A 188 -9.03 -1.03 -8.84
C GLN A 188 -7.77 -1.90 -8.97
N ALA A 189 -6.70 -1.35 -9.54
CA ALA A 189 -5.44 -2.02 -9.81
C ALA A 189 -4.49 -1.94 -8.59
N GLN A 190 -4.75 -2.73 -7.54
CA GLN A 190 -3.99 -2.67 -6.28
C GLN A 190 -2.50 -3.03 -6.45
N ALA A 191 -2.17 -4.00 -7.30
CA ALA A 191 -0.79 -4.40 -7.55
C ALA A 191 0.01 -3.26 -8.19
N GLU A 192 -0.53 -2.64 -9.25
CA GLU A 192 0.08 -1.50 -9.94
C GLU A 192 0.13 -0.26 -9.04
N TYR A 193 -0.90 -0.05 -8.21
CA TYR A 193 -0.91 1.02 -7.23
C TYR A 193 0.24 0.89 -6.23
N ARG A 194 0.51 -0.31 -5.72
CA ARG A 194 1.63 -0.56 -4.80
C ARG A 194 2.96 -0.17 -5.43
N ILE A 195 3.23 -0.63 -6.65
CA ILE A 195 4.47 -0.33 -7.39
C ILE A 195 4.59 1.19 -7.63
N THR A 196 3.50 1.80 -8.10
CA THR A 196 3.46 3.25 -8.36
C THR A 196 3.65 4.07 -7.08
N LEU A 197 3.06 3.65 -5.94
CA LEU A 197 3.20 4.32 -4.65
C LEU A 197 4.63 4.28 -4.13
N GLU A 198 5.29 3.12 -4.21
CA GLU A 198 6.69 2.98 -3.82
C GLU A 198 7.58 3.93 -4.62
N ASN A 199 7.39 3.98 -5.96
CA ASN A 199 8.11 4.89 -6.83
C ASN A 199 7.79 6.36 -6.52
N ALA A 200 6.52 6.69 -6.28
CA ALA A 200 6.07 8.04 -5.96
C ALA A 200 6.74 8.58 -4.68
N LEU A 201 6.80 7.76 -3.64
CA LEU A 201 7.47 8.13 -2.38
C LEU A 201 8.99 8.27 -2.56
N ASN A 202 9.62 7.45 -3.40
CA ASN A 202 11.05 7.54 -3.72
C ASN A 202 11.37 8.81 -4.52
N GLU A 203 10.47 9.24 -5.40
CA GLU A 203 10.57 10.49 -6.20
C GLU A 203 10.12 11.74 -5.42
N GLY A 204 9.90 11.63 -4.11
CA GLY A 204 9.62 12.75 -3.22
C GLY A 204 8.18 13.25 -3.23
N ILE A 205 7.21 12.47 -3.72
CA ILE A 205 5.80 12.73 -3.43
C ILE A 205 5.57 12.48 -1.96
N THR A 206 5.06 13.48 -1.26
CA THR A 206 4.88 13.42 0.19
C THR A 206 3.73 12.50 0.61
N PRO A 207 3.77 11.91 1.81
CA PRO A 207 2.65 11.17 2.37
C PRO A 207 1.32 11.94 2.38
N ILE A 208 1.37 13.26 2.58
CA ILE A 208 0.19 14.14 2.53
C ILE A 208 -0.39 14.15 1.11
N GLU A 209 0.42 14.39 0.09
CA GLU A 209 -0.03 14.42 -1.31
C GLU A 209 -0.67 13.08 -1.74
N VAL A 210 -0.06 11.96 -1.36
CA VAL A 210 -0.64 10.63 -1.60
C VAL A 210 -2.01 10.48 -0.93
N LYS A 211 -2.13 10.90 0.34
CA LYS A 211 -3.41 10.85 1.06
C LYS A 211 -4.47 11.75 0.44
N GLU A 212 -4.08 12.91 -0.07
CA GLU A 212 -5.00 13.83 -0.73
C GLU A 212 -5.53 13.26 -2.07
N ILE A 213 -4.71 12.51 -2.82
CA ILE A 213 -5.17 11.75 -4.00
C ILE A 213 -6.21 10.70 -3.60
N LEU A 214 -5.95 9.93 -2.54
CA LEU A 214 -6.89 8.92 -2.02
C LEU A 214 -8.20 9.54 -1.55
N TYR A 215 -8.12 10.62 -0.77
CA TYR A 215 -9.31 11.28 -0.24
C TYR A 215 -10.16 11.88 -1.36
N GLN A 216 -9.53 12.50 -2.34
CA GLN A 216 -10.22 13.03 -3.51
C GLN A 216 -10.89 11.91 -4.32
N ALA A 217 -10.26 10.76 -4.48
CA ALA A 217 -10.83 9.62 -5.18
C ALA A 217 -12.13 9.13 -4.54
N VAL A 218 -12.34 9.32 -3.23
CA VAL A 218 -13.60 8.96 -2.54
C VAL A 218 -14.80 9.68 -3.15
N ALA A 219 -14.63 10.95 -3.54
CA ALA A 219 -15.74 11.74 -4.11
C ALA A 219 -16.21 11.23 -5.48
N TYR A 220 -15.36 10.52 -6.22
CA TYR A 220 -15.63 10.06 -7.59
C TYR A 220 -15.82 8.54 -7.68
N ALA A 221 -14.96 7.76 -7.03
CA ALA A 221 -15.00 6.30 -7.06
C ALA A 221 -15.83 5.69 -5.92
N GLY A 222 -16.04 6.43 -4.83
CA GLY A 222 -16.75 6.00 -3.63
C GLY A 222 -15.83 5.31 -2.61
N MET A 223 -16.18 5.45 -1.31
CA MET A 223 -15.39 4.90 -0.20
C MET A 223 -15.19 3.38 -0.30
N ALA A 224 -16.19 2.65 -0.81
CA ALA A 224 -16.10 1.19 -0.93
C ALA A 224 -14.92 0.75 -1.82
N LYS A 225 -14.67 1.47 -2.91
CA LYS A 225 -13.55 1.19 -3.82
C LYS A 225 -12.21 1.73 -3.32
N VAL A 226 -12.20 2.77 -2.49
CA VAL A 226 -10.96 3.45 -2.05
C VAL A 226 -10.42 2.88 -0.73
N ARG A 227 -11.26 2.23 0.09
CA ARG A 227 -10.89 1.76 1.43
C ARG A 227 -9.64 0.89 1.45
N ASP A 228 -9.54 -0.07 0.55
CA ASP A 228 -8.42 -1.02 0.52
C ASP A 228 -7.11 -0.33 0.14
N PHE A 229 -7.17 0.66 -0.75
CA PHE A 229 -6.00 1.49 -1.09
C PHE A 229 -5.54 2.36 0.08
N ILE A 230 -6.46 2.83 0.95
CA ILE A 230 -6.10 3.54 2.18
C ILE A 230 -5.33 2.60 3.12
N GLY A 231 -5.81 1.36 3.30
CA GLY A 231 -5.16 0.34 4.12
C GLY A 231 -3.76 0.00 3.61
N LEU A 232 -3.64 -0.26 2.29
CA LEU A 232 -2.37 -0.54 1.62
C LEU A 232 -1.38 0.62 1.78
N THR A 233 -1.83 1.85 1.55
CA THR A 233 -1.00 3.05 1.72
C THR A 233 -0.52 3.20 3.17
N ASN A 234 -1.41 3.02 4.15
CA ASN A 234 -1.04 3.09 5.56
C ASN A 234 0.05 2.06 5.91
N GLY A 235 -0.08 0.83 5.42
CA GLY A 235 0.93 -0.21 5.63
C GLY A 235 2.31 0.19 5.08
N ILE A 236 2.36 0.72 3.85
CA ILE A 236 3.62 1.18 3.24
C ILE A 236 4.21 2.37 3.99
N LEU A 237 3.38 3.36 4.37
CA LEU A 237 3.85 4.53 5.11
C LEU A 237 4.41 4.15 6.48
N LEU A 238 3.73 3.26 7.21
CA LEU A 238 4.22 2.75 8.50
C LEU A 238 5.52 1.98 8.35
N ALA A 239 5.66 1.12 7.33
CA ALA A 239 6.90 0.40 7.04
C ALA A 239 8.06 1.33 6.70
N ARG A 240 7.79 2.55 6.20
CA ARG A 240 8.78 3.60 5.96
C ARG A 240 9.01 4.52 7.16
N GLY A 241 8.49 4.18 8.34
CA GLY A 241 8.66 4.97 9.57
C GLY A 241 7.80 6.24 9.63
N VAL A 242 6.82 6.40 8.73
CA VAL A 242 5.92 7.55 8.75
C VAL A 242 4.89 7.38 9.85
N ARG A 243 4.85 8.33 10.78
CA ARG A 243 3.88 8.32 11.90
C ARG A 243 2.47 8.68 11.41
N LEU A 244 1.47 7.88 11.77
CA LEU A 244 0.06 8.15 11.49
C LEU A 244 -0.70 8.47 12.79
N PRO A 245 -1.77 9.31 12.76
CA PRO A 245 -2.29 10.01 11.58
C PRO A 245 -1.37 11.14 11.11
N LEU A 246 -1.44 11.46 9.80
CA LEU A 246 -0.79 12.65 9.26
C LEU A 246 -1.51 13.92 9.72
N GLU A 247 -0.84 15.07 9.59
CA GLU A 247 -1.45 16.37 9.83
C GLU A 247 -2.69 16.58 8.95
N GLY A 248 -3.77 17.04 9.56
CA GLY A 248 -5.04 17.30 8.89
C GLY A 248 -4.96 18.44 7.87
N GLN A 249 -5.54 18.25 6.69
CA GLN A 249 -5.50 19.22 5.61
C GLN A 249 -6.86 19.90 5.38
N SER A 250 -7.87 19.65 6.23
CA SER A 250 -9.18 20.30 6.12
C SER A 250 -9.09 21.78 6.45
N VAL A 251 -9.71 22.60 5.59
CA VAL A 251 -9.82 24.06 5.77
C VAL A 251 -11.29 24.51 5.93
N VAL A 252 -12.18 23.54 6.11
CA VAL A 252 -13.63 23.80 6.29
C VAL A 252 -14.15 23.12 7.55
N SER A 253 -15.28 23.64 8.07
CA SER A 253 -16.09 23.02 9.12
C SER A 253 -17.42 22.53 8.55
N SER A 254 -18.22 21.85 9.39
CA SER A 254 -19.61 21.45 9.04
C SER A 254 -20.47 22.61 8.56
N GLU A 255 -20.26 23.81 9.11
CA GLU A 255 -21.01 25.02 8.80
C GLU A 255 -20.54 25.68 7.50
N THR A 256 -19.23 25.63 7.22
CA THR A 256 -18.61 26.39 6.10
C THR A 256 -18.40 25.56 4.84
N ARG A 257 -18.48 24.24 4.92
CA ARG A 257 -18.15 23.30 3.81
C ARG A 257 -18.97 23.56 2.53
N PHE A 258 -20.24 23.89 2.66
CA PHE A 258 -21.08 24.16 1.49
C PHE A 258 -20.66 25.45 0.79
N ASP A 259 -20.53 26.56 1.52
CA ASP A 259 -20.23 27.87 0.94
C ASP A 259 -18.83 27.87 0.32
N LYS A 260 -17.84 27.32 1.02
CA LYS A 260 -16.45 27.18 0.54
C LYS A 260 -16.37 26.25 -0.68
N GLY A 261 -17.10 25.15 -0.65
CA GLY A 261 -17.16 24.23 -1.80
C GLY A 261 -17.83 24.85 -3.00
N LEU A 262 -18.92 25.58 -2.82
CA LEU A 262 -19.62 26.31 -3.89
C LEU A 262 -18.73 27.42 -4.49
N GLU A 263 -18.01 28.16 -3.64
CA GLU A 263 -17.03 29.17 -4.05
C GLU A 263 -15.96 28.57 -4.95
N LEU A 264 -15.32 27.46 -4.49
CA LEU A 264 -14.31 26.75 -5.27
C LEU A 264 -14.90 26.20 -6.58
N GLN A 265 -16.08 25.57 -6.53
CA GLN A 265 -16.74 25.04 -7.71
C GLN A 265 -17.01 26.12 -8.76
N LYS A 266 -17.45 27.31 -8.33
CA LYS A 266 -17.63 28.46 -9.22
C LYS A 266 -16.31 28.99 -9.78
N SER A 267 -15.24 29.02 -8.99
CA SER A 267 -13.93 29.46 -9.47
C SER A 267 -13.37 28.56 -10.59
N ILE A 268 -13.70 27.26 -10.55
CA ILE A 268 -13.27 26.28 -11.56
C ILE A 268 -14.21 26.31 -12.79
N PHE A 269 -15.53 26.34 -12.58
CA PHE A 269 -16.51 26.08 -13.64
C PHE A 269 -17.36 27.29 -14.04
N GLY A 270 -17.22 28.43 -13.35
CA GLY A 270 -17.92 29.67 -13.67
C GLY A 270 -19.39 29.69 -13.26
N GLU A 271 -20.10 30.67 -13.78
CA GLU A 271 -21.51 31.00 -13.45
C GLU A 271 -22.49 29.85 -13.75
N ARG A 272 -22.15 28.92 -14.60
CA ARG A 272 -23.03 27.75 -14.89
C ARG A 272 -23.38 26.95 -13.62
N ILE A 273 -22.55 27.01 -12.57
CA ILE A 273 -22.81 26.31 -11.31
C ILE A 273 -24.05 26.89 -10.60
N GLU A 274 -24.25 28.21 -10.62
CA GLU A 274 -25.48 28.82 -10.09
C GLU A 274 -26.71 28.37 -10.87
N GLN A 275 -26.58 28.33 -12.20
CA GLN A 275 -27.69 27.88 -13.04
C GLN A 275 -28.03 26.41 -12.76
N MET A 276 -27.04 25.57 -12.58
CA MET A 276 -27.21 24.16 -12.22
C MET A 276 -27.99 24.02 -10.90
N HIS A 277 -27.64 24.77 -9.86
CA HIS A 277 -28.37 24.78 -8.60
C HIS A 277 -29.82 25.30 -8.74
N LYS A 278 -30.03 26.38 -9.51
CA LYS A 278 -31.35 26.98 -9.72
C LYS A 278 -32.29 26.09 -10.54
N SER A 279 -31.74 25.38 -11.55
CA SER A 279 -32.54 24.56 -12.47
C SER A 279 -32.74 23.12 -11.99
N ALA A 280 -32.11 22.73 -10.88
CA ALA A 280 -32.25 21.39 -10.35
C ALA A 280 -33.68 21.07 -9.94
N PRO A 281 -34.27 19.93 -10.35
CA PRO A 281 -35.58 19.49 -9.87
C PRO A 281 -35.61 19.43 -8.34
N GLU A 282 -36.77 19.75 -7.76
CA GLU A 282 -36.91 19.86 -6.29
C GLU A 282 -36.42 18.60 -5.56
N ASN A 283 -36.78 17.44 -6.08
CA ASN A 283 -36.38 16.14 -5.54
C ASN A 283 -34.88 15.78 -5.75
N GLN A 284 -34.12 16.62 -6.47
CA GLN A 284 -32.68 16.43 -6.74
C GLN A 284 -31.80 17.55 -6.16
N LYS A 285 -32.37 18.61 -5.57
CA LYS A 285 -31.59 19.71 -4.98
C LYS A 285 -30.61 19.27 -3.93
N HIS A 286 -30.94 18.23 -3.15
CA HIS A 286 -30.01 17.67 -2.16
C HIS A 286 -28.76 17.06 -2.80
N ILE A 287 -28.85 16.48 -4.00
CA ILE A 287 -27.69 15.92 -4.74
C ILE A 287 -26.75 17.05 -5.13
N GLN A 288 -27.29 18.18 -5.65
CA GLN A 288 -26.48 19.35 -5.98
C GLN A 288 -25.81 19.94 -4.73
N ARG A 289 -26.54 19.98 -3.60
CA ARG A 289 -25.99 20.41 -2.33
C ARG A 289 -24.84 19.50 -1.88
N TYR A 290 -24.98 18.18 -1.98
CA TYR A 290 -23.90 17.22 -1.64
C TYR A 290 -22.69 17.38 -2.56
N LEU A 291 -22.91 17.62 -3.85
CA LEU A 291 -21.80 17.88 -4.77
C LEU A 291 -20.98 19.09 -4.30
N SER A 292 -21.61 20.23 -3.99
CA SER A 292 -20.88 21.41 -3.51
C SER A 292 -20.29 21.21 -2.11
N ALA A 293 -21.06 20.65 -1.15
CA ALA A 293 -20.62 20.52 0.23
C ALA A 293 -19.60 19.38 0.44
N ASN A 294 -19.83 18.20 -0.14
CA ASN A 294 -18.98 17.03 0.08
C ASN A 294 -17.86 16.96 -0.96
N CYS A 295 -18.17 16.86 -2.26
CA CYS A 295 -17.13 16.72 -3.27
C CYS A 295 -16.19 17.94 -3.29
N PHE A 296 -16.74 19.14 -3.40
CA PHE A 296 -15.91 20.35 -3.42
C PHE A 296 -15.51 20.81 -2.02
N GLY A 297 -16.45 20.90 -1.06
CA GLY A 297 -16.17 21.39 0.29
C GLY A 297 -15.25 20.49 1.10
N ASP A 298 -15.59 19.20 1.25
CA ASP A 298 -14.81 18.32 2.11
C ASP A 298 -13.52 17.81 1.47
N TYR A 299 -13.50 17.62 0.14
CA TYR A 299 -12.34 17.00 -0.54
C TYR A 299 -11.53 17.98 -1.38
N GLN A 300 -12.15 18.82 -2.19
CA GLN A 300 -11.42 19.68 -3.14
C GLN A 300 -10.81 20.95 -2.52
N THR A 301 -11.41 21.49 -1.43
CA THR A 301 -10.87 22.68 -0.73
C THR A 301 -9.64 22.38 0.11
N ARG A 302 -9.34 21.10 0.41
CA ARG A 302 -8.27 20.70 1.31
C ARG A 302 -6.92 21.22 0.81
N SER A 303 -6.04 21.62 1.76
CA SER A 303 -4.63 21.90 1.47
C SER A 303 -3.90 20.61 1.05
N GLY A 304 -2.62 20.65 0.83
CA GLY A 304 -1.83 19.46 0.44
C GLY A 304 -1.70 19.25 -1.07
N LEU A 305 -2.73 19.56 -1.87
CA LEU A 305 -2.64 19.67 -3.34
C LEU A 305 -3.25 20.99 -3.80
N ASN A 306 -2.63 21.63 -4.78
CA ASN A 306 -3.21 22.81 -5.41
C ASN A 306 -4.34 22.42 -6.38
N VAL A 307 -5.20 23.40 -6.72
CA VAL A 307 -6.38 23.17 -7.55
C VAL A 307 -6.06 22.67 -8.95
N LYS A 308 -4.93 23.09 -9.52
CA LYS A 308 -4.46 22.68 -10.84
C LYS A 308 -4.14 21.18 -10.84
N THR A 309 -3.41 20.68 -9.83
CA THR A 309 -3.12 19.26 -9.64
C THR A 309 -4.37 18.46 -9.34
N ARG A 310 -5.29 18.99 -8.51
CA ARG A 310 -6.56 18.33 -8.19
C ARG A 310 -7.41 18.10 -9.43
N GLU A 311 -7.48 19.05 -10.36
CA GLU A 311 -8.21 18.86 -11.61
C GLU A 311 -7.57 17.80 -12.52
N LEU A 312 -6.23 17.67 -12.59
CA LEU A 312 -5.58 16.57 -13.29
C LEU A 312 -5.87 15.21 -12.64
N VAL A 313 -5.82 15.14 -11.31
CA VAL A 313 -6.16 13.92 -10.54
C VAL A 313 -7.62 13.53 -10.80
N THR A 314 -8.55 14.48 -10.75
CA THR A 314 -9.99 14.23 -11.06
C THR A 314 -10.16 13.73 -12.50
N PHE A 315 -9.52 14.39 -13.45
CA PHE A 315 -9.57 13.99 -14.86
C PHE A 315 -9.08 12.56 -15.05
N SER A 316 -7.96 12.21 -14.43
CA SER A 316 -7.39 10.85 -14.48
C SER A 316 -8.32 9.80 -13.88
N ILE A 317 -8.95 10.10 -12.73
CA ILE A 317 -9.95 9.22 -12.11
C ILE A 317 -11.13 8.99 -13.05
N LEU A 318 -11.69 10.05 -13.63
CA LEU A 318 -12.88 9.98 -14.48
C LEU A 318 -12.59 9.22 -15.79
N VAL A 319 -11.46 9.47 -16.43
CA VAL A 319 -11.07 8.74 -17.64
C VAL A 319 -10.91 7.25 -17.37
N SER A 320 -10.34 6.90 -16.19
CA SER A 320 -10.11 5.51 -15.80
C SER A 320 -11.35 4.78 -15.28
N LEU A 321 -12.35 5.50 -14.74
CA LEU A 321 -13.63 4.91 -14.31
C LEU A 321 -14.49 4.43 -15.50
N GLY A 322 -14.46 5.17 -16.60
CA GLY A 322 -15.36 4.96 -17.73
C GLY A 322 -16.84 5.26 -17.42
N GLY A 323 -17.68 5.37 -18.44
CA GLY A 323 -19.13 5.58 -18.30
C GLY A 323 -19.53 6.93 -17.69
N CYS A 324 -18.64 7.91 -17.74
CA CYS A 324 -18.86 9.25 -17.17
C CYS A 324 -18.40 10.39 -18.12
N GLU A 325 -18.68 10.24 -19.41
CA GLU A 325 -18.22 11.13 -20.48
C GLU A 325 -18.66 12.59 -20.25
N SER A 326 -19.84 12.80 -19.68
CA SER A 326 -20.34 14.15 -19.36
C SER A 326 -19.48 14.84 -18.31
N GLN A 327 -19.06 14.10 -17.29
CA GLN A 327 -18.17 14.58 -16.23
C GLN A 327 -16.75 14.82 -16.79
N VAL A 328 -16.24 13.92 -17.62
CA VAL A 328 -14.95 14.09 -18.32
C VAL A 328 -14.96 15.39 -19.12
N LYS A 329 -16.00 15.65 -19.95
CA LYS A 329 -16.14 16.90 -20.71
C LYS A 329 -16.16 18.13 -19.79
N GLY A 330 -16.86 18.04 -18.66
CA GLY A 330 -16.90 19.12 -17.66
C GLY A 330 -15.53 19.41 -17.09
N HIS A 331 -14.77 18.37 -16.71
CA HIS A 331 -13.45 18.51 -16.11
C HIS A 331 -12.34 18.84 -17.13
N ILE A 332 -12.50 18.55 -18.42
CA ILE A 332 -11.63 19.11 -19.47
C ILE A 332 -11.71 20.65 -19.42
N GLN A 333 -12.93 21.21 -19.37
CA GLN A 333 -13.09 22.67 -19.27
C GLN A 333 -12.56 23.20 -17.92
N GLY A 334 -12.82 22.48 -16.81
CA GLY A 334 -12.28 22.81 -15.49
C GLY A 334 -10.76 22.90 -15.49
N ASN A 335 -10.08 21.90 -16.08
CA ASN A 335 -8.63 21.86 -16.22
C ASN A 335 -8.11 23.08 -17.01
N VAL A 336 -8.75 23.43 -18.13
CA VAL A 336 -8.38 24.62 -18.92
C VAL A 336 -8.53 25.90 -18.08
N ASN A 337 -9.60 26.02 -17.33
CA ASN A 337 -9.89 27.18 -16.49
C ASN A 337 -8.87 27.35 -15.35
N VAL A 338 -8.31 26.27 -14.81
CA VAL A 338 -7.28 26.31 -13.76
C VAL A 338 -5.85 26.34 -14.31
N GLY A 339 -5.69 26.42 -15.64
CA GLY A 339 -4.40 26.59 -16.32
C GLY A 339 -3.69 25.31 -16.75
N ASN A 340 -4.41 24.17 -16.82
CA ASN A 340 -3.94 22.98 -17.54
C ASN A 340 -4.35 23.11 -19.00
N ASN A 341 -3.39 23.08 -19.92
CA ASN A 341 -3.70 23.22 -21.33
C ASN A 341 -4.05 21.89 -22.00
N LYS A 342 -4.45 21.94 -23.27
CA LYS A 342 -4.81 20.76 -24.07
C LYS A 342 -3.66 19.75 -24.14
N ASP A 343 -2.42 20.22 -24.31
CA ASP A 343 -1.26 19.33 -24.46
C ASP A 343 -0.97 18.58 -23.16
N THR A 344 -1.14 19.23 -22.01
CA THR A 344 -1.07 18.59 -20.69
C THR A 344 -2.13 17.47 -20.56
N LEU A 345 -3.38 17.73 -20.96
CA LEU A 345 -4.44 16.72 -20.90
C LEU A 345 -4.18 15.56 -21.85
N LEU A 346 -3.70 15.83 -23.07
CA LEU A 346 -3.31 14.77 -23.99
C LEU A 346 -2.14 13.95 -23.44
N ALA A 347 -1.14 14.59 -22.84
CA ALA A 347 -0.03 13.89 -22.21
C ALA A 347 -0.50 13.00 -21.04
N VAL A 348 -1.46 13.47 -20.23
CA VAL A 348 -2.07 12.66 -19.16
C VAL A 348 -2.78 11.44 -19.76
N VAL A 349 -3.65 11.61 -20.77
CA VAL A 349 -4.34 10.47 -21.39
C VAL A 349 -3.35 9.49 -21.98
N THR A 350 -2.32 9.99 -22.72
CA THR A 350 -1.27 9.14 -23.27
C THR A 350 -0.54 8.35 -22.20
N GLN A 351 -0.18 9.01 -21.09
CA GLN A 351 0.46 8.33 -19.94
C GLN A 351 -0.40 7.18 -19.39
N LEU A 352 -1.71 7.33 -19.39
CA LEU A 352 -2.62 6.33 -18.84
C LEU A 352 -2.91 5.15 -19.79
N LEU A 353 -2.64 5.28 -21.11
CA LEU A 353 -2.92 4.22 -22.09
C LEU A 353 -2.29 2.87 -21.73
N SER A 354 -1.12 2.85 -21.12
CA SER A 354 -0.47 1.62 -20.67
C SER A 354 -1.20 0.92 -19.51
N TYR A 355 -2.11 1.60 -18.82
CA TYR A 355 -2.82 1.09 -17.64
C TYR A 355 -4.31 0.82 -17.90
N ILE A 356 -4.94 1.57 -18.80
CA ILE A 356 -6.40 1.51 -18.98
C ILE A 356 -6.82 1.22 -20.44
N GLY A 357 -5.87 1.16 -21.37
CA GLY A 357 -6.12 0.89 -22.79
C GLY A 357 -6.59 2.08 -23.59
#